data_71330c98c653967645f469774f5e2cc5
#
_entry.id   71330c98c653967645f469774f5e2cc5
#
_cell.length_a   1.000
_cell.length_b   1.000
_cell.length_c   1.000
_cell.angle_alpha   90.00
_cell.angle_beta   90.00
_cell.angle_gamma   90.00
#
_symmetry.space_group_name_H-M   'P 1'
#
loop_
_entity.id
_entity.type
_entity.pdbx_description
1 polymer ?
#
loop_
_entity_poly.entity_id
_entity_poly.type
_entity_poly.pdbx_seq_one_letter_code
_entity_poly.pdbx_strand_id
1 'polypeptide(L)'
;SLVGSEMCIRDRDYAYAGSFYAFAIWVGMGVAGIIKLLQDYAKMKELPASVLVSVLCLLVPIQMASQTWDDHDRSGRYVARDFGQNYLMSLQESGNPIIFTNGDNDTFPLWYNQETEGFRTDARTCNLSYLQTDWYIDQMKRPAYDSPSLPITWDRVEYVEGTNEYIQIRPEIKQTIDALYAQANSSDNPEALQNVRNEFGEDPYELKNILKYWIRSEKEGLHVIPTDSIVIKIDKEAVRRSGMKIPEALGDSIPDHMNILLRDDNGRPKRALYK
;
A
#
# COMPACT_ATOMS: atom_id res chain seq x y z
N SER A 1 16.70 -14.11 -14.38
CA SER A 1 17.08 -13.26 -13.24
C SER A 1 16.96 -14.08 -11.95
N LEU A 2 18.06 -14.24 -11.23
CA LEU A 2 18.16 -15.02 -9.99
C LEU A 2 17.28 -14.46 -8.85
N VAL A 3 16.97 -13.18 -8.86
CA VAL A 3 16.16 -12.50 -7.83
C VAL A 3 14.71 -13.01 -7.81
N GLY A 4 14.13 -13.36 -8.96
CA GLY A 4 12.76 -13.88 -9.02
C GLY A 4 12.62 -15.32 -8.49
N SER A 5 13.70 -16.13 -8.56
CA SER A 5 13.65 -17.52 -8.07
C SER A 5 13.77 -17.61 -6.55
N GLU A 6 14.56 -16.73 -5.92
CA GLU A 6 14.66 -16.72 -4.44
C GLU A 6 13.39 -16.23 -3.75
N MET A 7 12.70 -15.24 -4.33
CA MET A 7 11.39 -14.80 -3.82
C MET A 7 10.35 -15.93 -3.90
N CYS A 8 10.32 -16.67 -5.02
CA CYS A 8 9.42 -17.83 -5.18
C CYS A 8 9.73 -18.98 -4.21
N ILE A 9 10.97 -19.16 -3.79
CA ILE A 9 11.36 -20.20 -2.81
C ILE A 9 10.87 -19.83 -1.41
N ARG A 10 10.99 -18.55 -1.01
CA ARG A 10 10.50 -18.08 0.30
C ARG A 10 8.98 -18.15 0.42
N ASP A 11 8.26 -17.83 -0.64
CA ASP A 11 6.80 -17.95 -0.67
C ASP A 11 6.35 -19.42 -0.56
N ARG A 12 7.14 -20.37 -1.05
CA ARG A 12 6.88 -21.81 -0.87
C ARG A 12 7.01 -22.25 0.59
N ASP A 13 7.99 -21.74 1.33
CA ASP A 13 8.18 -22.11 2.73
C ASP A 13 6.98 -21.71 3.58
N TYR A 14 6.38 -20.54 3.33
CA TYR A 14 5.12 -20.13 3.98
C TYR A 14 3.96 -21.06 3.64
N ALA A 15 3.83 -21.48 2.39
CA ALA A 15 2.76 -22.37 1.97
C ALA A 15 2.82 -23.73 2.66
N TYR A 16 4.03 -24.20 3.02
CA TYR A 16 4.25 -25.48 3.69
C TYR A 16 4.36 -25.40 5.21
N ALA A 17 4.18 -24.22 5.81
CA ALA A 17 4.32 -24.05 7.27
C ALA A 17 3.42 -25.02 8.07
N GLY A 18 2.16 -25.21 7.63
CA GLY A 18 1.25 -26.19 8.23
C GLY A 18 1.75 -27.66 8.13
N SER A 19 2.37 -28.00 7.01
CA SER A 19 2.95 -29.33 6.78
C SER A 19 4.15 -29.57 7.70
N PHE A 20 5.03 -28.58 7.86
CA PHE A 20 6.15 -28.66 8.81
C PHE A 20 5.68 -28.80 10.26
N TYR A 21 4.62 -28.12 10.62
CA TYR A 21 4.02 -28.26 11.94
C TYR A 21 3.50 -29.69 12.20
N ALA A 22 2.75 -30.24 11.24
CA ALA A 22 2.27 -31.62 11.33
C ALA A 22 3.43 -32.63 11.40
N PHE A 23 4.48 -32.40 10.59
CA PHE A 23 5.69 -33.25 10.59
C PHE A 23 6.43 -33.19 11.93
N ALA A 24 6.51 -32.03 12.57
CA ALA A 24 7.10 -31.88 13.90
C ALA A 24 6.36 -32.71 14.97
N ILE A 25 5.04 -32.79 14.88
CA ILE A 25 4.25 -33.67 15.75
C ILE A 25 4.63 -35.15 15.53
N TRP A 26 4.76 -35.58 14.29
CA TRP A 26 5.17 -36.95 13.97
C TRP A 26 6.57 -37.28 14.48
N VAL A 27 7.51 -36.34 14.39
CA VAL A 27 8.83 -36.49 14.98
C VAL A 27 8.73 -36.72 16.50
N GLY A 28 7.93 -35.91 17.20
CA GLY A 28 7.68 -36.08 18.63
C GLY A 28 7.04 -37.42 18.98
N MET A 29 6.09 -37.88 18.18
CA MET A 29 5.50 -39.23 18.34
C MET A 29 6.53 -40.33 18.08
N GLY A 30 7.45 -40.16 17.16
CA GLY A 30 8.55 -41.07 16.89
C GLY A 30 9.48 -41.23 18.10
N VAL A 31 9.82 -40.14 18.77
CA VAL A 31 10.61 -40.16 20.02
C VAL A 31 9.89 -40.97 21.09
N ALA A 32 8.60 -40.75 21.30
CA ALA A 32 7.81 -41.53 22.24
C ALA A 32 7.75 -43.02 21.88
N GLY A 33 7.65 -43.33 20.56
CA GLY A 33 7.69 -44.71 20.07
C GLY A 33 9.01 -45.41 20.35
N ILE A 34 10.16 -44.73 20.19
CA ILE A 34 11.49 -45.28 20.49
C ILE A 34 11.63 -45.55 21.98
N ILE A 35 11.14 -44.65 22.85
CA ILE A 35 11.15 -44.88 24.29
C ILE A 35 10.39 -46.17 24.63
N LYS A 36 9.18 -46.35 24.07
CA LYS A 36 8.36 -47.54 24.29
C LYS A 36 9.05 -48.82 23.77
N LEU A 37 9.67 -48.78 22.61
CA LEU A 37 10.47 -49.89 22.08
C LEU A 37 11.59 -50.33 23.05
N LEU A 38 12.33 -49.38 23.63
CA LEU A 38 13.38 -49.70 24.61
C LEU A 38 12.80 -50.29 25.89
N GLN A 39 11.62 -49.85 26.33
CA GLN A 39 10.91 -50.45 27.47
C GLN A 39 10.49 -51.92 27.19
N ASP A 40 9.89 -52.13 26.01
CA ASP A 40 9.30 -53.45 25.68
C ASP A 40 10.36 -54.50 25.35
N TYR A 41 11.37 -54.13 24.55
CA TYR A 41 12.41 -55.08 24.04
C TYR A 41 13.64 -55.13 24.93
N ALA A 42 14.19 -53.97 25.33
CA ALA A 42 15.38 -53.92 26.18
C ALA A 42 15.09 -54.02 27.67
N LYS A 43 13.78 -54.09 28.07
CA LYS A 43 13.33 -54.13 29.45
C LYS A 43 13.86 -52.98 30.32
N MET A 44 14.12 -51.85 29.72
CA MET A 44 14.59 -50.66 30.43
C MET A 44 13.44 -50.06 31.23
N LYS A 45 13.75 -49.49 32.41
CA LYS A 45 12.77 -48.69 33.17
C LYS A 45 12.45 -47.40 32.41
N GLU A 46 11.27 -46.86 32.60
CA GLU A 46 10.76 -45.69 31.88
C GLU A 46 11.68 -44.46 31.96
N LEU A 47 12.12 -44.11 33.17
CA LEU A 47 12.95 -42.93 33.38
C LEU A 47 14.28 -42.97 32.64
N PRO A 48 15.14 -44.05 32.77
CA PRO A 48 16.38 -44.10 32.05
C PRO A 48 16.21 -44.23 30.52
N ALA A 49 15.14 -44.89 30.04
CA ALA A 49 14.84 -44.95 28.61
C ALA A 49 14.48 -43.57 28.07
N SER A 50 13.64 -42.83 28.75
CA SER A 50 13.24 -41.47 28.37
C SER A 50 14.42 -40.50 28.34
N VAL A 51 15.28 -40.53 29.37
CA VAL A 51 16.47 -39.68 29.45
C VAL A 51 17.45 -40.01 28.30
N LEU A 52 17.73 -41.28 28.07
CA LEU A 52 18.66 -41.70 27.03
C LEU A 52 18.18 -41.26 25.64
N VAL A 53 16.92 -41.55 25.31
CA VAL A 53 16.38 -41.21 23.99
C VAL A 53 16.30 -39.70 23.82
N SER A 54 15.88 -38.98 24.86
CA SER A 54 15.80 -37.49 24.77
C SER A 54 17.18 -36.86 24.55
N VAL A 55 18.20 -37.29 25.25
CA VAL A 55 19.58 -36.83 25.07
C VAL A 55 20.09 -37.12 23.66
N LEU A 56 19.88 -38.35 23.16
CA LEU A 56 20.28 -38.69 21.79
C LEU A 56 19.52 -37.89 20.74
N CYS A 57 18.23 -37.71 20.91
CA CYS A 57 17.43 -36.92 19.96
C CYS A 57 17.78 -35.42 19.98
N LEU A 58 18.22 -34.86 21.12
CA LEU A 58 18.69 -33.48 21.22
C LEU A 58 20.00 -33.21 20.46
N LEU A 59 20.80 -34.25 20.19
CA LEU A 59 22.00 -34.08 19.38
C LEU A 59 21.69 -33.60 17.96
N VAL A 60 20.55 -33.99 17.39
CA VAL A 60 20.15 -33.57 16.05
C VAL A 60 19.95 -32.03 15.96
N PRO A 61 19.08 -31.39 16.76
CA PRO A 61 18.93 -29.95 16.69
C PRO A 61 20.20 -29.20 17.12
N ILE A 62 21.03 -29.74 18.02
CA ILE A 62 22.32 -29.13 18.39
C ILE A 62 23.26 -29.15 17.19
N GLN A 63 23.37 -30.26 16.48
CA GLN A 63 24.17 -30.34 15.27
C GLN A 63 23.69 -29.42 14.18
N MET A 64 22.36 -29.35 13.95
CA MET A 64 21.78 -28.44 12.98
C MET A 64 22.11 -27.00 13.37
N ALA A 65 21.91 -26.59 14.61
CA ALA A 65 22.22 -25.24 15.07
C ALA A 65 23.69 -24.91 14.89
N SER A 66 24.62 -25.85 15.18
CA SER A 66 26.05 -25.60 15.01
C SER A 66 26.48 -25.42 13.56
N GLN A 67 25.76 -26.01 12.62
CA GLN A 67 26.10 -25.93 11.18
C GLN A 67 25.42 -24.72 10.49
N THR A 68 24.25 -24.29 10.97
CA THR A 68 23.44 -23.28 10.30
C THR A 68 23.32 -21.98 11.09
N TRP A 69 24.04 -21.85 12.20
CA TRP A 69 23.96 -20.67 13.08
C TRP A 69 24.24 -19.38 12.32
N ASP A 70 25.35 -19.34 11.58
CA ASP A 70 25.78 -18.15 10.83
C ASP A 70 24.77 -17.73 9.76
N ASP A 71 24.10 -18.71 9.12
CA ASP A 71 23.08 -18.44 8.10
C ASP A 71 21.79 -17.87 8.70
N HIS A 72 21.49 -18.23 9.95
CA HIS A 72 20.27 -17.82 10.64
C HIS A 72 20.48 -16.66 11.60
N ASP A 73 21.72 -16.37 11.99
CA ASP A 73 22.00 -15.19 12.83
C ASP A 73 21.84 -13.91 12.01
N ARG A 74 20.84 -13.15 12.41
CA ARG A 74 20.49 -11.86 11.82
C ARG A 74 20.72 -10.68 12.77
N SER A 75 21.35 -10.92 13.90
CA SER A 75 21.59 -9.91 14.96
C SER A 75 22.37 -8.70 14.48
N GLY A 76 23.23 -8.87 13.45
CA GLY A 76 24.01 -7.78 12.85
C GLY A 76 23.45 -7.23 11.51
N ARG A 77 22.26 -7.61 11.10
CA ARG A 77 21.70 -7.24 9.79
C ARG A 77 20.74 -6.05 9.91
N TYR A 78 21.29 -4.84 9.83
CA TYR A 78 20.53 -3.59 9.96
C TYR A 78 20.08 -2.98 8.63
N VAL A 79 20.33 -3.60 7.49
CA VAL A 79 20.06 -3.01 6.16
C VAL A 79 18.60 -2.54 6.01
N ALA A 80 17.62 -3.33 6.44
CA ALA A 80 16.22 -2.96 6.34
C ALA A 80 15.87 -1.78 7.27
N ARG A 81 16.43 -1.77 8.47
CA ARG A 81 16.30 -0.65 9.42
C ARG A 81 16.87 0.65 8.84
N ASP A 82 18.12 0.59 8.39
CA ASP A 82 18.83 1.75 7.86
C ASP A 82 18.18 2.26 6.56
N PHE A 83 17.68 1.36 5.71
CA PHE A 83 16.87 1.74 4.55
C PHE A 83 15.63 2.53 4.98
N GLY A 84 14.86 2.00 5.94
CA GLY A 84 13.67 2.68 6.44
C GLY A 84 13.97 4.03 7.07
N GLN A 85 15.06 4.14 7.85
CA GLN A 85 15.50 5.42 8.44
C GLN A 85 15.87 6.43 7.35
N ASN A 86 16.70 6.05 6.38
CA ASN A 86 17.09 6.93 5.28
C ASN A 86 15.88 7.41 4.47
N TYR A 87 14.91 6.53 4.27
CA TYR A 87 13.69 6.84 3.54
C TYR A 87 12.84 7.86 4.30
N LEU A 88 12.64 7.65 5.60
CA LEU A 88 11.93 8.60 6.47
C LEU A 88 12.68 9.93 6.66
N MET A 89 14.01 9.91 6.69
CA MET A 89 14.84 11.12 6.77
C MET A 89 14.79 11.97 5.49
N SER A 90 14.48 11.38 4.35
CA SER A 90 14.32 12.13 3.10
C SER A 90 13.05 12.99 3.06
N LEU A 91 12.14 12.77 4.00
CA LEU A 91 10.90 13.52 4.09
C LEU A 91 11.15 14.91 4.71
N GLN A 92 10.23 15.82 4.41
CA GLN A 92 10.20 17.14 5.02
C GLN A 92 10.22 17.04 6.57
N GLU A 93 11.00 17.89 7.23
CA GLU A 93 11.22 17.82 8.69
C GLU A 93 9.98 18.17 9.52
N SER A 94 9.04 18.92 8.97
CA SER A 94 7.83 19.36 9.66
C SER A 94 6.62 19.32 8.73
N GLY A 95 5.41 19.43 9.28
CA GLY A 95 4.18 19.53 8.50
C GLY A 95 3.48 18.20 8.28
N ASN A 96 3.80 17.17 9.05
CA ASN A 96 3.16 15.85 9.00
C ASN A 96 3.18 15.26 7.57
N PRO A 97 4.37 14.96 7.03
CA PRO A 97 4.48 14.47 5.67
C PRO A 97 3.79 13.12 5.48
N ILE A 98 3.23 12.91 4.30
CA ILE A 98 2.65 11.64 3.89
C ILE A 98 3.58 11.00 2.88
N ILE A 99 3.97 9.75 3.13
CA ILE A 99 4.76 8.96 2.20
C ILE A 99 3.94 7.79 1.66
N PHE A 100 3.85 7.72 0.34
CA PHE A 100 3.20 6.60 -0.34
C PHE A 100 4.23 5.54 -0.69
N THR A 101 3.97 4.31 -0.28
CA THR A 101 4.80 3.14 -0.53
C THR A 101 4.07 2.14 -1.42
N ASN A 102 4.81 1.36 -2.22
CA ASN A 102 4.22 0.44 -3.16
C ASN A 102 4.57 -1.01 -2.81
N GLY A 103 3.88 -1.55 -1.80
CA GLY A 103 4.04 -2.94 -1.36
C GLY A 103 4.86 -3.09 -0.08
N ASP A 104 5.10 -4.33 0.29
CA ASP A 104 5.63 -4.72 1.61
C ASP A 104 7.08 -4.33 1.81
N ASN A 105 7.91 -4.50 0.79
CA ASN A 105 9.35 -4.25 0.86
C ASN A 105 9.68 -2.78 1.17
N ASP A 106 8.87 -1.86 0.68
CA ASP A 106 9.03 -0.42 0.96
C ASP A 106 8.38 -0.03 2.29
N THR A 107 7.28 -0.69 2.66
CA THR A 107 6.44 -0.30 3.80
C THR A 107 6.98 -0.84 5.12
N PHE A 108 7.32 -2.14 5.20
CA PHE A 108 7.67 -2.77 6.47
C PHE A 108 8.94 -2.20 7.12
N PRO A 109 9.99 -1.82 6.39
CA PRO A 109 11.13 -1.13 6.99
C PRO A 109 10.76 0.22 7.61
N LEU A 110 9.79 0.95 7.02
CA LEU A 110 9.31 2.21 7.56
C LEU A 110 8.49 1.97 8.83
N TRP A 111 7.54 1.04 8.78
CA TRP A 111 6.76 0.66 9.96
C TRP A 111 7.63 0.15 11.09
N TYR A 112 8.64 -0.67 10.82
CA TYR A 112 9.58 -1.11 11.85
C TYR A 112 10.21 0.08 12.58
N ASN A 113 10.70 1.07 11.84
CA ASN A 113 11.31 2.25 12.43
C ASN A 113 10.30 3.10 13.23
N GLN A 114 9.07 3.24 12.73
CA GLN A 114 8.01 4.01 13.41
C GLN A 114 7.48 3.28 14.65
N GLU A 115 7.17 1.98 14.53
CA GLU A 115 6.52 1.19 15.58
C GLU A 115 7.50 0.73 16.67
N THR A 116 8.74 0.39 16.29
CA THR A 116 9.70 -0.21 17.21
C THR A 116 10.70 0.82 17.76
N GLU A 117 11.14 1.74 16.92
CA GLU A 117 12.17 2.72 17.29
C GLU A 117 11.59 4.12 17.58
N GLY A 118 10.28 4.32 17.34
CA GLY A 118 9.64 5.63 17.55
C GLY A 118 10.19 6.73 16.63
N PHE A 119 10.72 6.34 15.46
CA PHE A 119 11.40 7.26 14.56
C PHE A 119 10.43 7.85 13.53
N ARG A 120 10.38 9.19 13.44
CA ARG A 120 9.51 9.94 12.51
C ARG A 120 8.03 9.51 12.59
N THR A 121 7.50 9.45 13.79
CA THR A 121 6.08 9.15 14.07
C THR A 121 5.14 10.27 13.60
N ASP A 122 5.69 11.44 13.25
CA ASP A 122 5.02 12.57 12.60
C ASP A 122 4.66 12.29 11.12
N ALA A 123 5.41 11.39 10.48
CA ALA A 123 5.20 11.02 9.08
C ALA A 123 4.14 9.92 8.94
N ARG A 124 3.23 10.06 7.98
CA ARG A 124 2.22 9.04 7.70
C ARG A 124 2.67 8.13 6.58
N THR A 125 3.01 6.89 6.90
CA THR A 125 3.29 5.85 5.89
C THR A 125 2.00 5.26 5.36
N CYS A 126 1.79 5.38 4.06
CA CYS A 126 0.58 4.93 3.37
C CYS A 126 0.92 3.93 2.28
N ASN A 127 0.54 2.66 2.47
CA ASN A 127 0.75 1.60 1.49
C ASN A 127 -0.34 1.63 0.43
N LEU A 128 0.04 1.86 -0.83
CA LEU A 128 -0.89 1.94 -1.96
C LEU A 128 -1.62 0.63 -2.23
N SER A 129 -0.96 -0.51 -2.01
CA SER A 129 -1.60 -1.81 -2.20
C SER A 129 -2.72 -2.07 -1.19
N TYR A 130 -2.56 -1.58 0.05
CA TYR A 130 -3.59 -1.72 1.08
C TYR A 130 -4.70 -0.67 0.97
N LEU A 131 -4.46 0.48 0.32
CA LEU A 131 -5.51 1.46 0.03
C LEU A 131 -6.65 0.92 -0.84
N GLN A 132 -6.48 -0.25 -1.42
CA GLN A 132 -7.55 -0.97 -2.12
C GLN A 132 -8.57 -1.62 -1.17
N THR A 133 -8.26 -1.68 0.13
CA THR A 133 -9.10 -2.33 1.14
C THR A 133 -9.79 -1.31 2.03
N ASP A 134 -11.03 -1.57 2.37
CA ASP A 134 -11.84 -0.67 3.20
C ASP A 134 -11.30 -0.52 4.61
N TRP A 135 -10.82 -1.62 5.23
CA TRP A 135 -10.25 -1.59 6.57
C TRP A 135 -9.01 -0.68 6.67
N TYR A 136 -8.17 -0.66 5.62
CA TYR A 136 -6.98 0.17 5.63
C TYR A 136 -7.31 1.64 5.39
N ILE A 137 -8.31 1.93 4.54
CA ILE A 137 -8.84 3.30 4.38
C ILE A 137 -9.39 3.79 5.72
N ASP A 138 -10.16 2.97 6.45
CA ASP A 138 -10.65 3.29 7.79
C ASP A 138 -9.50 3.59 8.77
N GLN A 139 -8.41 2.83 8.68
CA GLN A 139 -7.21 3.07 9.49
C GLN A 139 -6.53 4.39 9.12
N MET A 140 -6.41 4.71 7.84
CA MET A 140 -5.82 5.97 7.38
C MET A 140 -6.64 7.19 7.75
N LYS A 141 -7.96 7.05 7.93
CA LYS A 141 -8.86 8.11 8.41
C LYS A 141 -8.76 8.39 9.91
N ARG A 142 -7.92 7.65 10.64
CA ARG A 142 -7.65 7.88 12.07
C ARG A 142 -6.25 8.43 12.27
N PRO A 143 -6.01 9.27 13.26
CA PRO A 143 -4.64 9.67 13.62
C PRO A 143 -3.86 8.45 14.10
N ALA A 144 -2.54 8.47 13.90
CA ALA A 144 -1.64 7.47 14.44
C ALA A 144 -0.37 8.15 14.96
N TYR A 145 -0.03 7.89 16.21
CA TYR A 145 1.07 8.55 16.92
C TYR A 145 0.97 10.09 16.80
N ASP A 146 2.01 10.75 16.30
CA ASP A 146 2.05 12.19 16.10
C ASP A 146 1.51 12.64 14.73
N SER A 147 1.13 11.67 13.87
CA SER A 147 0.60 11.99 12.54
C SER A 147 -0.92 12.13 12.55
N PRO A 148 -1.47 13.17 11.92
CA PRO A 148 -2.92 13.31 11.77
C PRO A 148 -3.51 12.26 10.81
N SER A 149 -4.84 12.17 10.78
CA SER A 149 -5.55 11.39 9.77
C SER A 149 -5.26 11.90 8.36
N LEU A 150 -5.26 11.00 7.38
CA LEU A 150 -5.25 11.41 5.98
C LEU A 150 -6.53 12.21 5.64
N PRO A 151 -6.45 13.23 4.79
CA PRO A 151 -7.58 14.07 4.41
C PRO A 151 -8.53 13.37 3.42
N ILE A 152 -8.97 12.16 3.76
CA ILE A 152 -9.90 11.37 2.96
C ILE A 152 -11.32 11.83 3.29
N THR A 153 -11.99 12.44 2.30
CA THR A 153 -13.34 13.01 2.45
C THR A 153 -14.46 12.05 2.10
N TRP A 154 -14.15 10.85 1.63
CA TRP A 154 -15.13 9.85 1.26
C TRP A 154 -15.71 9.19 2.50
N ASP A 155 -17.03 8.98 2.50
CA ASP A 155 -17.71 8.20 3.53
C ASP A 155 -17.51 6.69 3.30
N ARG A 156 -17.67 5.89 4.37
CA ARG A 156 -17.45 4.44 4.29
C ARG A 156 -18.28 3.76 3.19
N VAL A 157 -19.50 4.23 2.98
CA VAL A 157 -20.39 3.68 1.94
C VAL A 157 -19.87 3.87 0.52
N GLU A 158 -18.94 4.80 0.30
CA GLU A 158 -18.35 5.10 -1.00
C GLU A 158 -17.14 4.22 -1.33
N TYR A 159 -16.52 3.56 -0.33
CA TYR A 159 -15.32 2.74 -0.53
C TYR A 159 -15.39 1.34 0.09
N VAL A 160 -16.50 0.96 0.72
CA VAL A 160 -16.68 -0.41 1.21
C VAL A 160 -16.57 -1.41 0.06
N GLU A 161 -16.15 -2.64 0.37
CA GLU A 161 -16.03 -3.71 -0.61
C GLU A 161 -17.30 -3.86 -1.45
N GLY A 162 -17.15 -3.97 -2.75
CA GLY A 162 -18.26 -4.00 -3.72
C GLY A 162 -18.75 -2.63 -4.19
N THR A 163 -18.23 -1.53 -3.63
CA THR A 163 -18.59 -0.17 -4.04
C THR A 163 -17.38 0.53 -4.68
N ASN A 164 -17.60 1.17 -5.83
CA ASN A 164 -16.57 1.90 -6.57
C ASN A 164 -15.29 1.08 -6.86
N GLU A 165 -15.46 -0.24 -7.11
CA GLU A 165 -14.33 -1.13 -7.36
C GLU A 165 -13.57 -0.77 -8.64
N TYR A 166 -14.24 -0.13 -9.59
CA TYR A 166 -13.63 0.44 -10.78
C TYR A 166 -14.43 1.63 -11.29
N ILE A 167 -13.74 2.57 -11.94
CA ILE A 167 -14.34 3.73 -12.59
C ILE A 167 -13.90 3.73 -14.05
N GLN A 168 -14.85 3.73 -14.96
CA GLN A 168 -14.57 3.74 -16.40
C GLN A 168 -13.99 5.10 -16.82
N ILE A 169 -13.05 5.08 -17.75
CA ILE A 169 -12.50 6.27 -18.41
C ILE A 169 -13.11 6.33 -19.81
N ARG A 170 -13.82 7.40 -20.09
CA ARG A 170 -14.57 7.61 -21.34
C ARG A 170 -14.20 8.95 -21.99
N PRO A 171 -12.99 9.05 -22.60
CA PRO A 171 -12.50 10.32 -23.15
C PRO A 171 -13.32 10.84 -24.34
N GLU A 172 -14.12 9.98 -24.95
CA GLU A 172 -15.07 10.37 -26.01
C GLU A 172 -16.12 11.37 -25.54
N ILE A 173 -16.47 11.35 -24.24
CA ILE A 173 -17.43 12.28 -23.63
C ILE A 173 -16.89 13.70 -23.65
N LYS A 174 -15.57 13.87 -23.62
CA LYS A 174 -14.91 15.18 -23.63
C LYS A 174 -15.40 16.06 -24.78
N GLN A 175 -15.52 15.53 -25.97
CA GLN A 175 -15.98 16.29 -27.15
C GLN A 175 -17.39 16.84 -26.96
N THR A 176 -18.28 16.04 -26.36
CA THR A 176 -19.66 16.46 -26.07
C THR A 176 -19.69 17.58 -25.03
N ILE A 177 -18.89 17.44 -23.98
CA ILE A 177 -18.80 18.47 -22.92
C ILE A 177 -18.23 19.77 -23.50
N ASP A 178 -17.12 19.69 -24.26
CA ASP A 178 -16.50 20.85 -24.89
C ASP A 178 -17.50 21.58 -25.83
N ALA A 179 -18.31 20.84 -26.58
CA ALA A 179 -19.34 21.38 -27.43
C ALA A 179 -20.47 22.09 -26.64
N LEU A 180 -20.89 21.51 -25.51
CA LEU A 180 -21.88 22.14 -24.62
C LEU A 180 -21.37 23.46 -24.05
N TYR A 181 -20.11 23.51 -23.58
CA TYR A 181 -19.51 24.75 -23.10
C TYR A 181 -19.36 25.80 -24.22
N ALA A 182 -18.92 25.38 -25.40
CA ALA A 182 -18.81 26.27 -26.56
C ALA A 182 -20.16 26.86 -26.96
N GLN A 183 -21.20 26.03 -27.04
CA GLN A 183 -22.57 26.47 -27.35
C GLN A 183 -23.11 27.42 -26.28
N ALA A 184 -22.92 27.11 -25.01
CA ALA A 184 -23.36 27.95 -23.90
C ALA A 184 -22.64 29.31 -23.86
N ASN A 185 -21.32 29.33 -24.17
CA ASN A 185 -20.53 30.56 -24.26
C ASN A 185 -20.91 31.45 -25.47
N SER A 186 -21.35 30.84 -26.57
CA SER A 186 -21.76 31.57 -27.77
C SER A 186 -23.21 32.04 -27.76
N SER A 187 -24.00 31.59 -26.77
CA SER A 187 -25.38 32.01 -26.61
C SER A 187 -25.46 33.39 -25.90
N ASP A 188 -26.37 34.24 -26.35
CA ASP A 188 -26.67 35.52 -25.66
C ASP A 188 -27.41 35.31 -24.30
N ASN A 189 -27.61 34.06 -23.91
CA ASN A 189 -28.29 33.71 -22.66
C ASN A 189 -27.27 33.32 -21.57
N PRO A 190 -26.99 34.17 -20.59
CA PRO A 190 -26.06 33.87 -19.49
C PRO A 190 -26.53 32.71 -18.60
N GLU A 191 -27.81 32.38 -18.57
CA GLU A 191 -28.34 31.25 -17.82
C GLU A 191 -27.88 29.89 -18.42
N ALA A 192 -27.68 29.83 -19.76
CA ALA A 192 -27.23 28.62 -20.43
C ALA A 192 -25.84 28.17 -19.91
N LEU A 193 -24.91 29.12 -19.83
CA LEU A 193 -23.56 28.83 -19.31
C LEU A 193 -23.59 28.46 -17.82
N GLN A 194 -24.43 29.15 -17.05
CA GLN A 194 -24.56 28.84 -15.61
C GLN A 194 -25.15 27.44 -15.39
N ASN A 195 -26.09 27.00 -16.22
CA ASN A 195 -26.65 25.66 -16.14
C ASN A 195 -25.61 24.58 -16.42
N VAL A 196 -24.78 24.77 -17.47
CA VAL A 196 -23.69 23.83 -17.77
C VAL A 196 -22.63 23.80 -16.65
N ARG A 197 -22.29 24.97 -16.08
CA ARG A 197 -21.39 25.04 -14.92
C ARG A 197 -21.96 24.39 -13.67
N ASN A 198 -23.26 24.49 -13.44
CA ASN A 198 -23.92 23.83 -12.32
C ASN A 198 -23.93 22.31 -12.47
N GLU A 199 -23.91 21.81 -13.70
CA GLU A 199 -23.95 20.38 -14.00
C GLU A 199 -22.56 19.73 -13.99
N PHE A 200 -21.52 20.41 -14.48
CA PHE A 200 -20.16 19.82 -14.67
C PHE A 200 -19.04 20.59 -13.99
N GLY A 201 -19.33 21.73 -13.35
CA GLY A 201 -18.35 22.62 -12.74
C GLY A 201 -17.85 23.71 -13.69
N GLU A 202 -17.04 24.61 -13.19
CA GLU A 202 -16.41 25.66 -14.03
C GLU A 202 -15.34 25.10 -14.97
N ASP A 203 -14.54 24.18 -14.44
CA ASP A 203 -13.49 23.45 -15.14
C ASP A 203 -13.80 21.94 -15.08
N PRO A 204 -14.54 21.40 -16.05
CA PRO A 204 -15.12 20.04 -15.96
C PRO A 204 -14.06 18.92 -15.86
N TYR A 205 -12.81 19.20 -16.21
CA TYR A 205 -11.70 18.22 -16.19
C TYR A 205 -10.75 18.40 -15.01
N GLU A 206 -11.04 19.35 -14.10
CA GLU A 206 -10.36 19.44 -12.83
C GLU A 206 -10.74 18.28 -11.93
N LEU A 207 -9.76 17.65 -11.26
CA LEU A 207 -9.97 16.48 -10.38
C LEU A 207 -11.12 16.70 -9.39
N LYS A 208 -11.17 17.87 -8.75
CA LYS A 208 -12.23 18.25 -7.80
C LYS A 208 -13.62 18.19 -8.43
N ASN A 209 -13.78 18.66 -9.66
CA ASN A 209 -15.05 18.67 -10.37
C ASN A 209 -15.40 17.28 -10.91
N ILE A 210 -14.40 16.52 -11.37
CA ILE A 210 -14.60 15.11 -11.73
C ILE A 210 -15.10 14.30 -10.53
N LEU A 211 -14.48 14.46 -9.36
CA LEU A 211 -14.95 13.78 -8.14
C LEU A 211 -16.38 14.20 -7.77
N LYS A 212 -16.69 15.47 -7.82
CA LYS A 212 -17.99 15.99 -7.38
C LYS A 212 -19.14 15.72 -8.34
N TYR A 213 -18.94 15.97 -9.62
CA TYR A 213 -20.03 15.99 -10.60
C TYR A 213 -20.14 14.70 -11.41
N TRP A 214 -19.09 13.88 -11.43
CA TRP A 214 -19.05 12.64 -12.18
C TRP A 214 -19.00 11.41 -11.26
N ILE A 215 -17.96 11.25 -10.48
CA ILE A 215 -17.75 10.03 -9.68
C ILE A 215 -18.77 9.92 -8.53
N ARG A 216 -19.08 11.03 -7.85
CA ARG A 216 -20.06 11.10 -6.77
C ARG A 216 -21.47 11.45 -7.24
N SER A 217 -21.70 11.49 -8.53
CA SER A 217 -23.03 11.80 -9.08
C SER A 217 -23.97 10.63 -8.89
N GLU A 218 -25.18 10.91 -8.42
CA GLU A 218 -26.28 9.95 -8.36
C GLU A 218 -27.00 9.79 -9.71
N LYS A 219 -26.63 10.61 -10.71
CA LYS A 219 -27.24 10.56 -12.04
C LYS A 219 -26.73 9.33 -12.80
N GLU A 220 -27.67 8.56 -13.35
CA GLU A 220 -27.35 7.39 -14.18
C GLU A 220 -26.44 7.79 -15.36
N GLY A 221 -25.39 7.03 -15.60
CA GLY A 221 -24.44 7.24 -16.69
C GLY A 221 -23.33 8.25 -16.43
N LEU A 222 -23.34 8.98 -15.30
CA LEU A 222 -22.25 9.92 -14.96
C LEU A 222 -21.12 9.29 -14.14
N HIS A 223 -21.26 8.08 -13.64
CA HIS A 223 -20.23 7.43 -12.82
C HIS A 223 -19.00 7.01 -13.64
N VAL A 224 -18.35 7.99 -14.28
CA VAL A 224 -17.22 7.81 -15.21
C VAL A 224 -16.23 8.97 -15.09
N ILE A 225 -15.02 8.79 -15.62
CA ILE A 225 -14.05 9.87 -15.83
C ILE A 225 -14.15 10.31 -17.29
N PRO A 226 -14.57 11.56 -17.57
CA PRO A 226 -14.89 12.01 -18.94
C PRO A 226 -13.66 12.41 -19.78
N THR A 227 -12.44 12.12 -19.31
CA THR A 227 -11.19 12.53 -19.94
C THR A 227 -10.06 11.54 -19.66
N ASP A 228 -9.08 11.47 -20.53
CA ASP A 228 -7.82 10.75 -20.29
C ASP A 228 -6.70 11.64 -19.71
N SER A 229 -7.00 12.92 -19.44
CA SER A 229 -6.10 13.88 -18.82
C SER A 229 -6.83 14.69 -17.75
N ILE A 230 -6.57 14.36 -16.50
CA ILE A 230 -7.13 15.05 -15.33
C ILE A 230 -6.26 16.26 -15.01
N VAL A 231 -6.86 17.40 -14.79
CA VAL A 231 -6.20 18.63 -14.37
C VAL A 231 -6.26 18.75 -12.86
N ILE A 232 -5.12 19.04 -12.22
CA ILE A 232 -5.05 19.39 -10.80
C ILE A 232 -4.57 20.83 -10.71
N LYS A 233 -5.38 21.74 -10.20
CA LYS A 233 -4.99 23.10 -9.88
C LYS A 233 -4.07 23.13 -8.67
N ILE A 234 -3.00 23.91 -8.74
CA ILE A 234 -2.01 24.04 -7.67
C ILE A 234 -2.25 25.36 -6.94
N ASP A 235 -2.50 25.26 -5.63
CA ASP A 235 -2.48 26.43 -4.75
C ASP A 235 -1.03 26.81 -4.45
N LYS A 236 -0.50 27.76 -5.20
CA LYS A 236 0.88 28.25 -5.06
C LYS A 236 1.18 28.82 -3.68
N GLU A 237 0.21 29.43 -3.03
CA GLU A 237 0.38 29.96 -1.69
C GLU A 237 0.45 28.86 -0.65
N ALA A 238 -0.37 27.82 -0.80
CA ALA A 238 -0.30 26.64 0.06
C ALA A 238 1.06 25.93 -0.10
N VAL A 239 1.57 25.79 -1.33
CA VAL A 239 2.91 25.23 -1.59
C VAL A 239 4.00 26.07 -0.91
N ARG A 240 3.95 27.39 -1.00
CA ARG A 240 4.92 28.26 -0.33
C ARG A 240 4.82 28.15 1.21
N ARG A 241 3.60 28.09 1.75
CA ARG A 241 3.38 27.96 3.21
C ARG A 241 3.77 26.60 3.76
N SER A 242 3.78 25.57 2.93
CA SER A 242 4.14 24.20 3.37
C SER A 242 5.61 24.03 3.74
N GLY A 243 6.46 25.01 3.39
CA GLY A 243 7.92 24.92 3.59
C GLY A 243 8.62 23.96 2.64
N MET A 244 7.94 23.49 1.57
CA MET A 244 8.54 22.63 0.56
C MET A 244 9.75 23.33 -0.08
N LYS A 245 10.89 22.66 -0.09
CA LYS A 245 12.09 23.15 -0.80
C LYS A 245 11.87 23.03 -2.31
N ILE A 246 11.71 24.15 -2.97
CA ILE A 246 11.64 24.20 -4.43
C ILE A 246 13.07 24.19 -4.97
N PRO A 247 13.46 23.28 -5.89
CA PRO A 247 14.80 23.27 -6.48
C PRO A 247 15.13 24.62 -7.13
N GLU A 248 16.32 25.16 -6.86
CA GLU A 248 16.78 26.45 -7.43
C GLU A 248 16.68 26.53 -8.95
N ALA A 249 16.87 25.38 -9.63
CA ALA A 249 16.74 25.25 -11.08
C ALA A 249 15.32 25.57 -11.62
N LEU A 250 14.29 25.40 -10.77
CA LEU A 250 12.91 25.73 -11.09
C LEU A 250 12.54 27.18 -10.73
N GLY A 251 13.39 27.87 -9.96
CA GLY A 251 13.16 29.22 -9.49
C GLY A 251 11.83 29.36 -8.75
N ASP A 252 11.19 30.52 -8.87
CA ASP A 252 9.86 30.76 -8.29
C ASP A 252 8.70 30.22 -9.15
N SER A 253 8.98 29.45 -10.20
CA SER A 253 7.95 29.01 -11.14
C SER A 253 7.21 27.76 -10.62
N ILE A 254 6.35 27.97 -9.65
CA ILE A 254 5.34 26.98 -9.30
C ILE A 254 4.29 26.99 -10.41
N PRO A 255 4.02 25.87 -11.09
CA PRO A 255 3.02 25.80 -12.15
C PRO A 255 1.61 26.07 -11.58
N ASP A 256 0.70 26.57 -12.43
CA ASP A 256 -0.70 26.80 -12.03
C ASP A 256 -1.49 25.49 -11.92
N HIS A 257 -1.07 24.48 -12.65
CA HIS A 257 -1.72 23.17 -12.67
C HIS A 257 -0.72 22.07 -13.06
N MET A 258 -1.07 20.86 -12.75
CA MET A 258 -0.44 19.63 -13.24
C MET A 258 -1.49 18.75 -13.92
N ASN A 259 -1.06 17.92 -14.86
CA ASN A 259 -1.92 16.98 -15.55
C ASN A 259 -1.57 15.55 -15.15
N ILE A 260 -2.57 14.76 -14.79
CA ILE A 260 -2.44 13.31 -14.63
C ILE A 260 -2.96 12.67 -15.91
N LEU A 261 -2.07 12.01 -16.66
CA LEU A 261 -2.43 11.28 -17.85
C LEU A 261 -2.87 9.86 -17.50
N LEU A 262 -4.11 9.54 -17.85
CA LEU A 262 -4.70 8.21 -17.67
C LEU A 262 -4.47 7.36 -18.93
N ARG A 263 -3.20 7.13 -19.27
CA ARG A 263 -2.78 6.41 -20.47
C ARG A 263 -1.90 5.21 -20.11
N ASP A 264 -1.92 4.22 -20.97
CA ASP A 264 -1.01 3.07 -20.90
C ASP A 264 0.39 3.41 -21.41
N ASP A 265 1.32 2.47 -21.33
CA ASP A 265 2.71 2.63 -21.80
C ASP A 265 2.82 2.88 -23.32
N ASN A 266 1.77 2.59 -24.07
CA ASN A 266 1.67 2.85 -25.50
C ASN A 266 0.99 4.21 -25.80
N GLY A 267 0.69 5.02 -24.78
CA GLY A 267 0.03 6.30 -24.90
C GLY A 267 -1.47 6.25 -25.21
N ARG A 268 -2.10 5.06 -25.09
CA ARG A 268 -3.55 4.90 -25.31
C ARG A 268 -4.30 5.15 -24.00
N PRO A 269 -5.50 5.75 -24.05
CA PRO A 269 -6.32 5.91 -22.86
C PRO A 269 -6.56 4.59 -22.14
N LYS A 270 -6.37 4.54 -20.82
CA LYS A 270 -6.79 3.42 -20.00
C LYS A 270 -8.30 3.28 -20.06
N ARG A 271 -8.81 2.05 -19.96
CA ARG A 271 -10.27 1.79 -19.99
C ARG A 271 -10.96 2.07 -18.68
N ALA A 272 -10.25 1.86 -17.58
CA ALA A 272 -10.76 2.09 -16.24
C ALA A 272 -9.61 2.30 -15.25
N LEU A 273 -9.93 2.92 -14.10
CA LEU A 273 -9.15 2.84 -12.88
C LEU A 273 -9.80 1.81 -11.97
N TYR A 274 -9.00 1.01 -11.33
CA TYR A 274 -9.41 0.03 -10.32
C TYR A 274 -8.99 0.54 -8.94
N LYS A 275 -9.79 0.19 -7.95
CA LYS A 275 -9.54 0.44 -6.53
C LYS A 275 -8.29 -0.28 -6.06
#